data_0eaa7d219a1e446211cf39603fe093af
#
_entry.id   0eaa7d219a1e446211cf39603fe093af
#
_cell.length_a   1.000
_cell.length_b   1.000
_cell.length_c   1.000
_cell.angle_alpha   90.00
_cell.angle_beta   90.00
_cell.angle_gamma   90.00
#
_symmetry.space_group_name_H-M   'P 1'
#
loop_
_entity.id
_entity.type
_entity.pdbx_description
1 polymer ?
#
loop_
_entity_poly.entity_id
_entity_poly.type
_entity_poly.pdbx_seq_one_letter_code
_entity_poly.pdbx_strand_id
1 'polypeptide(L)'
;MDRDEGRPDAHGISRARLALAAFLGRPAVRAVTRRLRPVAKVLLLLFIAWVGVGVLTVSVIEVGCRGGPAPRVSPPRPPARMQLTANVPAYARPEEDTYLSYPEWYIVWSYQEKAAFQATHLPSGFPYFGAIGQYWSSYCAVNRLVQGRYPFNVGDHLMLVVIGTSFTVEYALKAAYENTVGRVSEWLSSHQPVEEDAYAYRVAQQYADFVLVRPFYEFSFFKHLTGLWRETHLWGPHFARKVERKLFLSVDYAVEAFYCELIELATHLTFGVAGTDTYAWIEHAGDSAFAANPHVQRVRALGRDSFLVIIPRYQEFTPTAMSLAHQGVRFTDIAGNEDIVVSVLAPRSFAWDLDQGKPLFAADVLTNPQVERIVLQAPVPSLHTLLAALRRRGLEVEHIYDY
;
A
#
# COMPACT_ATOMS: atom_id res chain seq x y z
N MET A 1 27.05 47.90 -12.98
CA MET A 1 27.51 46.59 -13.54
C MET A 1 26.28 45.70 -13.57
N ASP A 2 25.53 45.91 -14.66
CA ASP A 2 24.25 45.23 -14.95
C ASP A 2 24.47 43.75 -15.22
N ARG A 3 23.69 42.89 -14.56
CA ARG A 3 23.50 41.50 -14.94
C ARG A 3 22.09 41.36 -15.51
N ASP A 4 22.08 41.28 -16.82
CA ASP A 4 20.94 40.96 -17.65
C ASP A 4 20.50 39.51 -17.35
N GLU A 5 19.41 39.32 -16.63
CA GLU A 5 18.80 38.02 -16.41
C GLU A 5 18.02 37.60 -17.65
N GLY A 6 18.50 36.53 -18.29
CA GLY A 6 18.01 35.97 -19.54
C GLY A 6 16.51 35.67 -19.54
N ARG A 7 15.76 36.39 -20.35
CA ARG A 7 14.42 36.01 -20.81
C ARG A 7 14.51 34.74 -21.66
N PRO A 8 13.65 33.74 -21.43
CA PRO A 8 13.61 32.56 -22.30
C PRO A 8 13.17 32.95 -23.72
N ASP A 9 13.94 32.50 -24.69
CA ASP A 9 13.81 32.81 -26.11
C ASP A 9 12.43 32.50 -26.68
N ALA A 10 11.59 33.51 -26.81
CA ALA A 10 10.31 33.43 -27.51
C ALA A 10 10.45 32.94 -28.98
N HIS A 11 11.62 33.05 -29.58
CA HIS A 11 11.93 32.56 -30.93
C HIS A 11 12.10 31.03 -31.03
N GLY A 12 12.52 30.33 -29.95
CA GLY A 12 12.64 28.88 -29.93
C GLY A 12 11.31 28.16 -29.97
N ILE A 13 10.33 28.68 -29.19
CA ILE A 13 8.97 28.13 -29.14
C ILE A 13 8.22 28.31 -30.47
N SER A 14 8.45 29.41 -31.15
CA SER A 14 7.85 29.67 -32.48
C SER A 14 8.39 28.72 -33.54
N ARG A 15 9.69 28.43 -33.57
CA ARG A 15 10.31 27.49 -34.53
C ARG A 15 9.87 26.05 -34.32
N ALA A 16 9.76 25.60 -33.05
CA ALA A 16 9.27 24.26 -32.71
C ALA A 16 7.80 24.08 -33.13
N ARG A 17 6.95 25.09 -32.93
CA ARG A 17 5.54 25.08 -33.40
C ARG A 17 5.41 25.01 -34.89
N LEU A 18 6.22 25.77 -35.62
CA LEU A 18 6.24 25.74 -37.10
C LEU A 18 6.75 24.41 -37.67
N ALA A 19 7.79 23.82 -37.05
CA ALA A 19 8.31 22.51 -37.42
C ALA A 19 7.29 21.40 -37.17
N LEU A 20 6.60 21.44 -36.02
CA LEU A 20 5.53 20.51 -35.68
C LEU A 20 4.33 20.64 -36.62
N ALA A 21 3.93 21.88 -36.98
CA ALA A 21 2.85 22.13 -37.92
C ALA A 21 3.20 21.63 -39.34
N ALA A 22 4.47 21.80 -39.76
CA ALA A 22 4.95 21.29 -41.04
C ALA A 22 5.02 19.76 -41.09
N PHE A 23 5.42 19.13 -39.98
CA PHE A 23 5.42 17.66 -39.81
C PHE A 23 4.01 17.08 -39.85
N LEU A 24 3.08 17.67 -39.10
CA LEU A 24 1.66 17.26 -39.07
C LEU A 24 0.95 17.57 -40.41
N GLY A 25 1.50 18.46 -41.22
CA GLY A 25 1.01 18.83 -42.55
C GLY A 25 1.28 17.80 -43.64
N ARG A 26 2.18 16.83 -43.41
CA ARG A 26 2.54 15.80 -44.41
C ARG A 26 1.35 14.90 -44.75
N PRO A 27 1.06 14.59 -46.01
CA PRO A 27 -0.13 13.81 -46.39
C PRO A 27 -0.15 12.42 -45.77
N ALA A 28 1.00 11.76 -45.61
CA ALA A 28 1.12 10.48 -44.93
C ALA A 28 0.76 10.57 -43.42
N VAL A 29 1.22 11.61 -42.74
CA VAL A 29 0.92 11.84 -41.32
C VAL A 29 -0.58 12.15 -41.13
N ARG A 30 -1.17 12.94 -41.99
CA ARG A 30 -2.63 13.20 -41.99
C ARG A 30 -3.46 11.96 -42.24
N ALA A 31 -3.02 11.06 -43.13
CA ALA A 31 -3.72 9.80 -43.37
C ALA A 31 -3.68 8.87 -42.14
N VAL A 32 -2.52 8.76 -41.45
CA VAL A 32 -2.34 8.01 -40.25
C VAL A 32 -3.16 8.60 -39.07
N THR A 33 -3.06 9.91 -38.85
CA THR A 33 -3.84 10.60 -37.80
C THR A 33 -5.34 10.51 -38.06
N ARG A 34 -5.79 10.53 -39.29
CA ARG A 34 -7.21 10.37 -39.66
C ARG A 34 -7.73 8.97 -39.35
N ARG A 35 -6.89 7.91 -39.52
CA ARG A 35 -7.23 6.54 -39.18
C ARG A 35 -7.18 6.29 -37.66
N LEU A 36 -6.28 6.98 -36.95
CA LEU A 36 -6.15 6.85 -35.48
C LEU A 36 -7.19 7.68 -34.70
N ARG A 37 -7.81 8.70 -35.32
CA ARG A 37 -8.84 9.54 -34.67
C ARG A 37 -10.01 8.76 -34.07
N PRO A 38 -10.63 7.76 -34.76
CA PRO A 38 -11.71 6.99 -34.13
C PRO A 38 -11.21 6.16 -32.94
N VAL A 39 -10.01 5.57 -33.05
CA VAL A 39 -9.39 4.81 -31.94
C VAL A 39 -9.10 5.73 -30.76
N ALA A 40 -8.50 6.89 -31.01
CA ALA A 40 -8.23 7.89 -29.97
C ALA A 40 -9.52 8.41 -29.32
N LYS A 41 -10.61 8.58 -30.07
CA LYS A 41 -11.92 8.95 -29.52
C LYS A 41 -12.50 7.84 -28.63
N VAL A 42 -12.42 6.58 -29.07
CA VAL A 42 -12.88 5.45 -28.27
C VAL A 42 -12.07 5.33 -26.97
N LEU A 43 -10.75 5.45 -27.06
CA LEU A 43 -9.89 5.42 -25.85
C LEU A 43 -10.19 6.60 -24.92
N LEU A 44 -10.42 7.80 -25.46
CA LEU A 44 -10.82 8.95 -24.66
C LEU A 44 -12.17 8.75 -24.00
N LEU A 45 -13.16 8.20 -24.71
CA LEU A 45 -14.48 7.90 -24.15
C LEU A 45 -14.40 6.82 -23.06
N LEU A 46 -13.59 5.78 -23.27
CA LEU A 46 -13.33 4.75 -22.28
C LEU A 46 -12.64 5.34 -21.04
N PHE A 47 -11.67 6.23 -21.23
CA PHE A 47 -11.02 6.95 -20.14
C PHE A 47 -12.00 7.84 -19.36
N ILE A 48 -12.84 8.62 -20.07
CA ILE A 48 -13.86 9.47 -19.45
C ILE A 48 -14.88 8.61 -18.69
N ALA A 49 -15.31 7.48 -19.28
CA ALA A 49 -16.22 6.54 -18.62
C ALA A 49 -15.57 5.94 -17.36
N TRP A 50 -14.31 5.56 -17.45
CA TRP A 50 -13.55 5.03 -16.32
C TRP A 50 -13.40 6.08 -15.19
N VAL A 51 -13.03 7.32 -15.52
CA VAL A 51 -12.97 8.44 -14.56
C VAL A 51 -14.35 8.71 -13.97
N GLY A 52 -15.41 8.71 -14.78
CA GLY A 52 -16.80 8.90 -14.33
C GLY A 52 -17.24 7.81 -13.35
N VAL A 53 -16.92 6.55 -13.64
CA VAL A 53 -17.17 5.42 -12.72
C VAL A 53 -16.36 5.61 -11.44
N GLY A 54 -15.09 6.02 -11.53
CA GLY A 54 -14.27 6.31 -10.36
C GLY A 54 -14.88 7.40 -9.48
N VAL A 55 -15.25 8.55 -10.05
CA VAL A 55 -15.90 9.65 -9.31
C VAL A 55 -17.22 9.24 -8.70
N LEU A 56 -18.04 8.46 -9.42
CA LEU A 56 -19.31 7.94 -8.90
C LEU A 56 -19.06 6.98 -7.73
N THR A 57 -18.08 6.09 -7.87
CA THR A 57 -17.69 5.14 -6.81
C THR A 57 -17.22 5.88 -5.57
N VAL A 58 -16.32 6.88 -5.72
CA VAL A 58 -15.88 7.75 -4.62
C VAL A 58 -17.08 8.38 -3.94
N SER A 59 -17.98 8.99 -4.73
CA SER A 59 -19.17 9.70 -4.18
C SER A 59 -20.09 8.75 -3.42
N VAL A 60 -20.34 7.56 -3.95
CA VAL A 60 -21.19 6.54 -3.29
C VAL A 60 -20.54 6.02 -2.02
N ILE A 61 -19.22 5.77 -2.03
CA ILE A 61 -18.47 5.30 -0.87
C ILE A 61 -18.41 6.39 0.20
N GLU A 62 -18.09 7.64 -0.18
CA GLU A 62 -18.06 8.76 0.76
C GLU A 62 -19.41 9.00 1.43
N VAL A 63 -20.51 8.94 0.67
CA VAL A 63 -21.86 9.02 1.23
C VAL A 63 -22.17 7.81 2.10
N GLY A 64 -21.79 6.61 1.68
CA GLY A 64 -21.95 5.36 2.46
C GLY A 64 -21.14 5.34 3.74
N CYS A 65 -19.93 5.93 3.74
CA CYS A 65 -19.07 6.02 4.92
C CYS A 65 -19.57 7.00 6.00
N ARG A 66 -20.45 7.92 5.67
CA ARG A 66 -20.98 8.95 6.61
C ARG A 66 -21.94 8.41 7.67
N GLY A 67 -22.40 7.19 7.54
CA GLY A 67 -23.44 6.58 8.39
C GLY A 67 -22.91 5.88 9.64
N GLY A 68 -22.18 6.55 10.55
CA GLY A 68 -21.77 5.96 11.84
C GLY A 68 -21.38 7.03 12.87
N PRO A 69 -21.41 6.73 14.19
CA PRO A 69 -20.95 7.68 15.19
C PRO A 69 -19.46 7.95 14.98
N ALA A 70 -19.12 9.24 14.78
CA ALA A 70 -17.72 9.65 14.72
C ALA A 70 -17.05 9.35 16.07
N PRO A 71 -15.88 8.68 16.10
CA PRO A 71 -15.14 8.50 17.34
C PRO A 71 -14.79 9.88 17.91
N ARG A 72 -15.02 10.08 19.22
CA ARG A 72 -14.58 11.30 19.90
C ARG A 72 -13.06 11.25 20.01
N VAL A 73 -12.38 11.89 19.10
CA VAL A 73 -10.93 12.08 19.15
C VAL A 73 -10.65 13.53 19.55
N SER A 74 -9.70 13.75 20.42
CA SER A 74 -9.31 15.11 20.84
C SER A 74 -8.71 15.87 19.66
N PRO A 75 -8.98 17.19 19.52
CA PRO A 75 -8.35 17.99 18.48
C PRO A 75 -6.82 17.99 18.63
N PRO A 76 -6.07 18.07 17.53
CA PRO A 76 -4.62 18.13 17.56
C PRO A 76 -4.17 19.35 18.39
N ARG A 77 -3.17 19.15 19.26
CA ARG A 77 -2.53 20.26 19.96
C ARG A 77 -1.60 21.01 19.01
N PRO A 78 -1.51 22.35 19.10
CA PRO A 78 -0.52 23.09 18.31
C PRO A 78 0.88 22.61 18.70
N PRO A 79 1.75 22.28 17.72
CA PRO A 79 3.05 21.66 17.99
C PRO A 79 3.97 22.63 18.71
N ALA A 80 4.47 22.22 19.90
CA ALA A 80 5.66 22.81 20.53
C ALA A 80 6.96 22.61 19.68
N ARG A 81 6.86 22.07 18.48
CA ARG A 81 7.89 21.44 17.65
C ARG A 81 8.26 22.22 16.39
N MET A 82 7.67 23.38 16.15
CA MET A 82 7.93 24.22 14.95
C MET A 82 9.43 24.47 14.65
N GLN A 83 10.29 24.41 15.67
CA GLN A 83 11.72 24.63 15.45
C GLN A 83 12.44 23.46 14.77
N LEU A 84 12.04 22.20 15.02
CA LEU A 84 12.64 21.04 14.35
C LEU A 84 12.19 20.94 12.90
N THR A 85 10.90 21.12 12.66
CA THR A 85 10.30 21.08 11.31
C THR A 85 10.83 22.20 10.41
N ALA A 86 11.10 23.39 10.96
CA ALA A 86 11.68 24.52 10.21
C ALA A 86 13.13 24.25 9.75
N ASN A 87 13.89 23.47 10.53
CA ASN A 87 15.31 23.19 10.22
C ASN A 87 15.52 21.93 9.36
N VAL A 88 14.50 21.08 9.19
CA VAL A 88 14.54 19.87 8.38
C VAL A 88 13.24 19.78 7.59
N PRO A 89 13.15 20.39 6.40
CA PRO A 89 11.89 20.44 5.62
C PRO A 89 11.26 19.09 5.31
N ALA A 90 12.06 18.02 5.21
CA ALA A 90 11.59 16.67 4.98
C ALA A 90 11.16 15.92 6.26
N TYR A 91 11.25 16.61 7.43
CA TYR A 91 10.99 15.98 8.72
C TYR A 91 9.53 15.70 8.98
N ALA A 92 8.65 16.70 8.74
CA ALA A 92 7.25 16.60 9.07
C ALA A 92 6.43 16.00 7.92
N ARG A 93 5.50 15.15 8.30
CA ARG A 93 4.43 14.65 7.43
C ARG A 93 3.08 14.98 8.03
N PRO A 94 2.01 15.04 7.22
CA PRO A 94 0.67 15.19 7.74
C PRO A 94 0.34 14.06 8.72
N GLU A 95 -0.13 14.41 9.93
CA GLU A 95 -0.47 13.41 10.95
C GLU A 95 -1.62 12.49 10.53
N GLU A 96 -2.49 12.95 9.62
CA GLU A 96 -3.57 12.15 9.06
C GLU A 96 -3.07 10.94 8.28
N ASP A 97 -1.84 11.00 7.73
CA ASP A 97 -1.28 9.92 6.92
C ASP A 97 -1.07 8.64 7.73
N THR A 98 -0.83 8.74 9.06
CA THR A 98 -0.74 7.54 9.92
C THR A 98 -2.05 6.75 9.93
N TYR A 99 -3.20 7.41 9.72
CA TYR A 99 -4.51 6.75 9.63
C TYR A 99 -4.82 6.32 8.19
N LEU A 100 -4.57 7.22 7.22
CA LEU A 100 -4.90 7.00 5.81
C LEU A 100 -4.05 5.89 5.17
N SER A 101 -2.88 5.60 5.70
CA SER A 101 -2.04 4.49 5.23
C SER A 101 -2.57 3.09 5.59
N TYR A 102 -3.48 2.96 6.57
CA TYR A 102 -4.02 1.65 6.96
C TYR A 102 -4.72 0.91 5.81
N PRO A 103 -5.63 1.50 5.00
CA PRO A 103 -6.25 0.80 3.90
C PRO A 103 -5.25 0.33 2.82
N GLU A 104 -4.16 1.07 2.59
CA GLU A 104 -3.08 0.66 1.69
C GLU A 104 -2.39 -0.59 2.24
N TRP A 105 -1.99 -0.57 3.51
CA TRP A 105 -1.39 -1.72 4.17
C TRP A 105 -2.32 -2.91 4.28
N TYR A 106 -3.63 -2.70 4.36
CA TYR A 106 -4.60 -3.80 4.29
C TYR A 106 -4.47 -4.61 3.00
N ILE A 107 -4.20 -3.97 1.86
CA ILE A 107 -3.94 -4.69 0.60
C ILE A 107 -2.68 -5.56 0.73
N VAL A 108 -1.62 -5.03 1.32
CA VAL A 108 -0.37 -5.77 1.58
C VAL A 108 -0.66 -7.01 2.44
N TRP A 109 -1.40 -6.83 3.54
CA TRP A 109 -1.79 -7.96 4.40
C TRP A 109 -2.69 -8.98 3.68
N SER A 110 -3.56 -8.53 2.81
CA SER A 110 -4.42 -9.42 2.01
C SER A 110 -3.59 -10.32 1.07
N TYR A 111 -2.50 -9.81 0.49
CA TYR A 111 -1.58 -10.65 -0.29
C TYR A 111 -0.82 -11.63 0.59
N GLN A 112 -0.40 -11.24 1.80
CA GLN A 112 0.21 -12.14 2.78
C GLN A 112 -0.75 -13.26 3.19
N GLU A 113 -1.99 -12.90 3.54
CA GLU A 113 -3.04 -13.84 3.91
C GLU A 113 -3.36 -14.81 2.76
N LYS A 114 -3.43 -14.32 1.52
CA LYS A 114 -3.65 -15.13 0.33
C LYS A 114 -2.50 -16.12 0.10
N ALA A 115 -1.25 -15.68 0.21
CA ALA A 115 -0.09 -16.55 0.07
C ALA A 115 -0.07 -17.64 1.15
N ALA A 116 -0.31 -17.26 2.42
CA ALA A 116 -0.41 -18.20 3.53
C ALA A 116 -1.55 -19.23 3.33
N PHE A 117 -2.72 -18.79 2.84
CA PHE A 117 -3.84 -19.65 2.54
C PHE A 117 -3.50 -20.69 1.46
N GLN A 118 -2.85 -20.25 0.39
CA GLN A 118 -2.47 -21.12 -0.73
C GLN A 118 -1.41 -22.17 -0.36
N ALA A 119 -0.75 -22.05 0.78
CA ALA A 119 0.16 -23.09 1.29
C ALA A 119 -0.55 -24.42 1.55
N THR A 120 -1.83 -24.38 1.92
CA THR A 120 -2.58 -25.56 2.38
C THR A 120 -3.94 -25.74 1.71
N HIS A 121 -4.38 -24.74 0.93
CA HIS A 121 -5.70 -24.73 0.28
C HIS A 121 -5.59 -24.39 -1.20
N LEU A 122 -6.56 -24.86 -1.96
CA LEU A 122 -6.69 -24.49 -3.38
C LEU A 122 -7.28 -23.08 -3.54
N PRO A 123 -6.98 -22.38 -4.63
CA PRO A 123 -7.32 -20.96 -4.81
C PRO A 123 -8.81 -20.63 -4.73
N SER A 124 -9.71 -21.55 -5.11
CA SER A 124 -11.16 -21.29 -5.10
C SER A 124 -11.74 -21.13 -3.68
N GLY A 125 -11.01 -21.56 -2.66
CA GLY A 125 -11.41 -21.43 -1.26
C GLY A 125 -11.10 -20.07 -0.64
N PHE A 126 -10.28 -19.24 -1.28
CA PHE A 126 -9.90 -17.94 -0.71
C PHE A 126 -11.09 -16.97 -0.70
N PRO A 127 -11.31 -16.23 0.40
CA PRO A 127 -12.47 -15.35 0.59
C PRO A 127 -12.30 -13.98 -0.11
N TYR A 128 -12.16 -13.96 -1.44
CA TYR A 128 -11.91 -12.74 -2.23
C TYR A 128 -12.90 -11.60 -1.94
N PHE A 129 -14.22 -11.91 -1.92
CA PHE A 129 -15.24 -10.89 -1.64
C PHE A 129 -15.19 -10.38 -0.20
N GLY A 130 -14.78 -11.23 0.76
CA GLY A 130 -14.51 -10.83 2.13
C GLY A 130 -13.37 -9.81 2.20
N ALA A 131 -12.29 -10.05 1.45
CA ALA A 131 -11.16 -9.13 1.39
C ALA A 131 -11.55 -7.78 0.76
N ILE A 132 -12.33 -7.77 -0.32
CA ILE A 132 -12.90 -6.54 -0.90
C ILE A 132 -13.73 -5.78 0.14
N GLY A 133 -14.62 -6.48 0.84
CA GLY A 133 -15.47 -5.88 1.88
C GLY A 133 -14.67 -5.27 3.02
N GLN A 134 -13.60 -5.93 3.46
CA GLN A 134 -12.73 -5.41 4.53
C GLN A 134 -11.93 -4.18 4.08
N TYR A 135 -11.44 -4.15 2.84
CA TYR A 135 -10.78 -2.95 2.32
C TYR A 135 -11.69 -1.72 2.46
N TRP A 136 -12.91 -1.81 1.93
CA TRP A 136 -13.83 -0.67 1.97
C TRP A 136 -14.32 -0.35 3.37
N SER A 137 -14.50 -1.36 4.23
CA SER A 137 -14.83 -1.15 5.64
C SER A 137 -13.71 -0.42 6.39
N SER A 138 -12.46 -0.77 6.12
CA SER A 138 -11.30 -0.10 6.72
C SER A 138 -11.16 1.34 6.22
N TYR A 139 -11.33 1.57 4.91
CA TYR A 139 -11.37 2.91 4.34
C TYR A 139 -12.44 3.78 5.01
N CYS A 140 -13.68 3.26 5.16
CA CYS A 140 -14.73 3.98 5.85
C CYS A 140 -14.43 4.24 7.34
N ALA A 141 -13.81 3.27 8.03
CA ALA A 141 -13.42 3.46 9.43
C ALA A 141 -12.40 4.59 9.57
N VAL A 142 -11.37 4.58 8.74
CA VAL A 142 -10.31 5.61 8.73
C VAL A 142 -10.86 6.98 8.31
N ASN A 143 -11.68 7.04 7.25
CA ASN A 143 -12.30 8.29 6.81
C ASN A 143 -13.11 8.95 7.94
N ARG A 144 -13.87 8.18 8.72
CA ARG A 144 -14.58 8.71 9.90
C ARG A 144 -13.65 9.19 11.01
N LEU A 145 -12.45 8.60 11.16
CA LEU A 145 -11.47 9.03 12.16
C LEU A 145 -10.83 10.37 11.80
N VAL A 146 -10.53 10.59 10.52
CA VAL A 146 -9.86 11.83 10.06
C VAL A 146 -10.84 12.97 9.79
N GLN A 147 -12.09 12.64 9.46
CA GLN A 147 -13.11 13.63 9.13
C GLN A 147 -13.40 14.57 10.33
N GLY A 148 -13.33 15.88 10.09
CA GLY A 148 -13.56 16.92 11.11
C GLY A 148 -12.39 17.12 12.08
N ARG A 149 -11.35 16.29 11.99
CA ARG A 149 -10.10 16.44 12.75
C ARG A 149 -9.02 17.12 11.91
N TYR A 150 -8.93 16.70 10.65
CA TYR A 150 -7.97 17.21 9.68
C TYR A 150 -8.68 17.86 8.48
N PRO A 151 -8.02 18.78 7.73
CA PRO A 151 -8.51 19.23 6.44
C PRO A 151 -8.66 18.04 5.49
N PHE A 152 -9.66 18.06 4.62
CA PHE A 152 -9.84 16.95 3.66
C PHE A 152 -8.71 16.91 2.63
N ASN A 153 -7.91 15.85 2.66
CA ASN A 153 -6.81 15.61 1.74
C ASN A 153 -7.31 14.88 0.48
N VAL A 154 -7.63 15.67 -0.54
CA VAL A 154 -8.14 15.13 -1.83
C VAL A 154 -7.15 14.15 -2.47
N GLY A 155 -5.84 14.40 -2.35
CA GLY A 155 -4.79 13.57 -2.96
C GLY A 155 -4.79 12.15 -2.42
N ASP A 156 -4.74 12.02 -1.10
CA ASP A 156 -4.65 10.72 -0.44
C ASP A 156 -5.97 9.94 -0.54
N HIS A 157 -7.11 10.62 -0.37
CA HIS A 157 -8.41 9.98 -0.57
C HIS A 157 -8.59 9.48 -2.01
N LEU A 158 -8.18 10.27 -3.02
CA LEU A 158 -8.23 9.84 -4.41
C LEU A 158 -7.31 8.64 -4.66
N MET A 159 -6.10 8.66 -4.12
CA MET A 159 -5.15 7.54 -4.20
C MET A 159 -5.77 6.27 -3.60
N LEU A 160 -6.29 6.34 -2.37
CA LEU A 160 -6.92 5.21 -1.70
C LEU A 160 -8.10 4.64 -2.50
N VAL A 161 -8.92 5.50 -3.11
CA VAL A 161 -10.03 5.03 -3.94
C VAL A 161 -9.52 4.38 -5.23
N VAL A 162 -8.48 4.90 -5.85
CA VAL A 162 -7.89 4.31 -7.06
C VAL A 162 -7.31 2.94 -6.76
N ILE A 163 -6.48 2.80 -5.72
CA ILE A 163 -5.89 1.50 -5.35
C ILE A 163 -6.95 0.51 -4.89
N GLY A 164 -7.94 0.95 -4.11
CA GLY A 164 -9.05 0.11 -3.68
C GLY A 164 -9.96 -0.36 -4.81
N THR A 165 -10.17 0.49 -5.82
CA THR A 165 -10.91 0.11 -7.03
C THR A 165 -10.13 -0.93 -7.83
N SER A 166 -8.82 -0.73 -8.01
CA SER A 166 -7.94 -1.69 -8.69
C SER A 166 -7.94 -3.05 -7.97
N PHE A 167 -7.75 -3.04 -6.66
CA PHE A 167 -7.84 -4.24 -5.81
C PHE A 167 -9.20 -4.93 -5.91
N THR A 168 -10.29 -4.15 -5.92
CA THR A 168 -11.65 -4.67 -6.08
C THR A 168 -11.83 -5.37 -7.42
N VAL A 169 -11.38 -4.76 -8.52
CA VAL A 169 -11.49 -5.34 -9.87
C VAL A 169 -10.65 -6.62 -9.95
N GLU A 170 -9.41 -6.59 -9.51
CA GLU A 170 -8.53 -7.76 -9.48
C GLU A 170 -9.19 -8.93 -8.73
N TYR A 171 -9.57 -8.69 -7.47
CA TYR A 171 -10.14 -9.75 -6.62
C TYR A 171 -11.51 -10.22 -7.07
N ALA A 172 -12.36 -9.34 -7.63
CA ALA A 172 -13.65 -9.73 -8.18
C ALA A 172 -13.50 -10.60 -9.42
N LEU A 173 -12.54 -10.31 -10.32
CA LEU A 173 -12.25 -11.14 -11.49
C LEU A 173 -11.67 -12.50 -11.07
N LYS A 174 -10.73 -12.51 -10.12
CA LYS A 174 -10.19 -13.75 -9.54
C LYS A 174 -11.29 -14.55 -8.85
N ALA A 175 -12.18 -13.91 -8.07
CA ALA A 175 -13.32 -14.57 -7.44
C ALA A 175 -14.29 -15.18 -8.47
N ALA A 176 -14.64 -14.41 -9.50
CA ALA A 176 -15.56 -14.90 -10.55
C ALA A 176 -14.96 -16.13 -11.25
N TYR A 177 -13.69 -16.09 -11.60
CA TYR A 177 -13.01 -17.19 -12.24
C TYR A 177 -12.87 -18.41 -11.31
N GLU A 178 -12.30 -18.22 -10.12
CA GLU A 178 -11.99 -19.31 -9.19
C GLU A 178 -13.27 -19.99 -8.67
N ASN A 179 -14.34 -19.22 -8.40
CA ASN A 179 -15.63 -19.78 -7.96
C ASN A 179 -16.43 -20.49 -9.06
N THR A 180 -16.03 -20.38 -10.33
CA THR A 180 -16.66 -21.03 -11.47
C THR A 180 -15.72 -22.02 -12.12
N VAL A 181 -14.87 -21.58 -13.02
CA VAL A 181 -13.94 -22.43 -13.79
C VAL A 181 -12.96 -23.14 -12.87
N GLY A 182 -12.37 -22.40 -11.90
CA GLY A 182 -11.43 -22.94 -10.91
C GLY A 182 -12.04 -24.11 -10.14
N ARG A 183 -13.24 -23.95 -9.56
CA ARG A 183 -13.94 -25.03 -8.81
C ARG A 183 -14.24 -26.26 -9.67
N VAL A 184 -14.70 -26.08 -10.91
CA VAL A 184 -14.92 -27.19 -11.83
C VAL A 184 -13.63 -27.92 -12.11
N SER A 185 -12.56 -27.20 -12.35
CA SER A 185 -11.23 -27.74 -12.61
C SER A 185 -10.64 -28.47 -11.38
N GLU A 186 -10.84 -27.93 -10.18
CA GLU A 186 -10.48 -28.57 -8.91
C GLU A 186 -11.25 -29.88 -8.70
N TRP A 187 -12.54 -29.87 -8.98
CA TRP A 187 -13.36 -31.08 -8.92
C TRP A 187 -12.88 -32.17 -9.91
N LEU A 188 -12.53 -31.79 -11.16
CA LEU A 188 -12.01 -32.70 -12.18
C LEU A 188 -10.64 -33.31 -11.77
N SER A 189 -9.85 -32.63 -10.96
CA SER A 189 -8.60 -33.13 -10.40
C SER A 189 -8.79 -33.86 -9.06
N SER A 190 -10.03 -34.11 -8.62
CA SER A 190 -10.32 -34.67 -7.29
C SER A 190 -9.71 -33.81 -6.16
N HIS A 191 -9.67 -32.50 -6.33
CA HIS A 191 -9.06 -31.53 -5.44
C HIS A 191 -7.54 -31.76 -5.20
N GLN A 192 -6.87 -32.44 -6.12
CA GLN A 192 -5.43 -32.60 -6.05
C GLN A 192 -4.72 -31.38 -6.68
N PRO A 193 -3.76 -30.77 -5.97
CA PRO A 193 -2.96 -29.67 -6.53
C PRO A 193 -2.08 -30.18 -7.68
N VAL A 194 -1.83 -29.30 -8.64
CA VAL A 194 -0.91 -29.55 -9.76
C VAL A 194 0.35 -28.70 -9.65
N GLU A 195 1.34 -28.93 -10.53
CA GLU A 195 2.61 -28.18 -10.54
C GLU A 195 2.38 -26.66 -10.67
N GLU A 196 1.37 -26.28 -11.44
CA GLU A 196 0.98 -24.89 -11.66
C GLU A 196 0.43 -24.22 -10.38
N ASP A 197 -0.29 -24.98 -9.52
CA ASP A 197 -0.74 -24.47 -8.22
C ASP A 197 0.45 -24.25 -7.28
N ALA A 198 1.40 -25.19 -7.25
CA ALA A 198 2.64 -25.04 -6.48
C ALA A 198 3.50 -23.87 -7.00
N TYR A 199 3.54 -23.66 -8.32
CA TYR A 199 4.21 -22.51 -8.91
C TYR A 199 3.53 -21.20 -8.50
N ALA A 200 2.21 -21.12 -8.62
CA ALA A 200 1.42 -19.95 -8.24
C ALA A 200 1.62 -19.59 -6.76
N TYR A 201 1.65 -20.58 -5.88
CA TYR A 201 1.96 -20.38 -4.46
C TYR A 201 3.34 -19.76 -4.23
N ARG A 202 4.40 -20.27 -4.90
CA ARG A 202 5.74 -19.66 -4.79
C ARG A 202 5.76 -18.20 -5.26
N VAL A 203 5.07 -17.91 -6.37
CA VAL A 203 4.98 -16.54 -6.88
C VAL A 203 4.19 -15.65 -5.91
N ALA A 204 3.09 -16.15 -5.36
CA ALA A 204 2.30 -15.41 -4.37
C ALA A 204 3.11 -15.07 -3.11
N GLN A 205 3.94 -16.00 -2.61
CA GLN A 205 4.85 -15.73 -1.49
C GLN A 205 5.89 -14.68 -1.86
N GLN A 206 6.57 -14.82 -3.01
CA GLN A 206 7.57 -13.85 -3.45
C GLN A 206 6.98 -12.46 -3.63
N TYR A 207 5.76 -12.37 -4.15
CA TYR A 207 5.05 -11.11 -4.30
C TYR A 207 4.66 -10.52 -2.95
N ALA A 208 4.11 -11.34 -2.06
CA ALA A 208 3.75 -10.94 -0.72
C ALA A 208 4.95 -10.37 0.07
N ASP A 209 6.11 -11.06 0.04
CA ASP A 209 7.34 -10.58 0.67
C ASP A 209 7.88 -9.30 0.01
N PHE A 210 7.74 -9.20 -1.32
CA PHE A 210 8.23 -8.06 -2.08
C PHE A 210 7.48 -6.76 -1.74
N VAL A 211 6.13 -6.81 -1.65
CA VAL A 211 5.31 -5.62 -1.39
C VAL A 211 5.43 -5.09 0.03
N LEU A 212 6.05 -5.83 0.95
CA LEU A 212 6.39 -5.34 2.28
C LEU A 212 7.47 -4.26 2.27
N VAL A 213 8.37 -4.29 1.28
CA VAL A 213 9.59 -3.46 1.26
C VAL A 213 9.76 -2.63 -0.01
N ARG A 214 8.97 -2.93 -1.04
CA ARG A 214 9.06 -2.26 -2.35
C ARG A 214 7.67 -2.00 -2.94
N PRO A 215 7.53 -0.97 -3.76
CA PRO A 215 6.31 -0.71 -4.50
C PRO A 215 5.96 -1.89 -5.41
N PHE A 216 4.68 -2.25 -5.45
CA PHE A 216 4.19 -3.42 -6.18
C PHE A 216 4.52 -3.42 -7.68
N TYR A 217 4.58 -2.23 -8.30
CA TYR A 217 4.86 -2.08 -9.74
C TYR A 217 6.31 -2.43 -10.14
N GLU A 218 7.23 -2.54 -9.17
CA GLU A 218 8.59 -3.02 -9.44
C GLU A 218 8.68 -4.56 -9.50
N PHE A 219 7.59 -5.28 -9.18
CA PHE A 219 7.60 -6.74 -9.23
C PHE A 219 7.50 -7.27 -10.65
N SER A 220 8.45 -8.10 -11.08
CA SER A 220 8.55 -8.58 -12.45
C SER A 220 7.63 -9.77 -12.74
N PHE A 221 6.33 -9.54 -12.92
CA PHE A 221 5.38 -10.58 -13.31
C PHE A 221 5.72 -11.24 -14.65
N PHE A 222 6.35 -10.52 -15.59
CA PHE A 222 6.80 -11.10 -16.87
C PHE A 222 7.84 -12.21 -16.68
N LYS A 223 8.74 -12.07 -15.71
CA LYS A 223 9.68 -13.14 -15.32
C LYS A 223 8.92 -14.38 -14.84
N HIS A 224 7.87 -14.20 -14.06
CA HIS A 224 7.06 -15.30 -13.54
C HIS A 224 6.16 -15.93 -14.63
N LEU A 225 5.68 -15.14 -15.58
CA LEU A 225 5.01 -15.67 -16.76
C LEU A 225 5.92 -16.60 -17.56
N THR A 226 7.15 -16.17 -17.83
CA THR A 226 8.13 -17.04 -18.55
C THR A 226 8.55 -18.25 -17.72
N GLY A 227 8.70 -18.08 -16.41
CA GLY A 227 9.00 -19.17 -15.46
C GLY A 227 7.92 -20.23 -15.43
N LEU A 228 6.63 -19.84 -15.43
CA LEU A 228 5.50 -20.76 -15.46
C LEU A 228 5.62 -21.78 -16.61
N TRP A 229 5.97 -21.31 -17.81
CA TRP A 229 6.10 -22.17 -18.98
C TRP A 229 7.39 -23.01 -19.02
N ARG A 230 8.42 -22.61 -18.30
CA ARG A 230 9.70 -23.33 -18.23
C ARG A 230 9.74 -24.37 -17.11
N GLU A 231 9.08 -24.10 -15.98
CA GLU A 231 9.20 -24.88 -14.74
C GLU A 231 8.04 -25.87 -14.56
N THR A 232 6.94 -25.73 -15.29
CA THR A 232 5.80 -26.65 -15.20
C THR A 232 5.55 -27.38 -16.49
N HIS A 233 5.19 -28.66 -16.39
CA HIS A 233 4.96 -29.53 -17.55
C HIS A 233 3.48 -29.50 -17.94
N LEU A 234 3.21 -29.40 -19.25
CA LEU A 234 1.83 -29.39 -19.74
C LEU A 234 1.17 -30.78 -19.62
N TRP A 235 1.96 -31.84 -19.83
CA TRP A 235 1.47 -33.22 -19.84
C TRP A 235 1.60 -33.88 -18.47
N GLY A 236 0.68 -34.79 -18.13
CA GLY A 236 0.74 -35.56 -16.91
C GLY A 236 -0.63 -35.80 -16.27
N PRO A 237 -0.67 -36.30 -15.02
CA PRO A 237 -1.91 -36.47 -14.27
C PRO A 237 -2.67 -35.15 -14.17
N HIS A 238 -4.01 -35.22 -14.17
CA HIS A 238 -4.88 -34.04 -14.08
C HIS A 238 -4.67 -33.02 -15.22
N PHE A 239 -4.44 -33.49 -16.43
CA PHE A 239 -4.13 -32.68 -17.60
C PHE A 239 -5.06 -31.48 -17.79
N ALA A 240 -6.40 -31.68 -17.63
CA ALA A 240 -7.37 -30.60 -17.77
C ALA A 240 -7.11 -29.48 -16.76
N ARG A 241 -6.79 -29.82 -15.51
CA ARG A 241 -6.43 -28.86 -14.46
C ARG A 241 -5.13 -28.13 -14.80
N LYS A 242 -4.12 -28.85 -15.25
CA LYS A 242 -2.82 -28.26 -15.64
C LYS A 242 -2.99 -27.23 -16.76
N VAL A 243 -3.75 -27.58 -17.81
CA VAL A 243 -4.03 -26.65 -18.93
C VAL A 243 -4.81 -25.43 -18.45
N GLU A 244 -5.88 -25.66 -17.69
CA GLU A 244 -6.69 -24.57 -17.13
C GLU A 244 -5.82 -23.62 -16.30
N ARG A 245 -5.06 -24.12 -15.31
CA ARG A 245 -4.20 -23.29 -14.43
C ARG A 245 -3.14 -22.56 -15.24
N LYS A 246 -2.49 -23.22 -16.18
CA LYS A 246 -1.46 -22.61 -17.01
C LYS A 246 -2.01 -21.46 -17.86
N LEU A 247 -3.19 -21.63 -18.44
CA LEU A 247 -3.83 -20.56 -19.21
C LEU A 247 -4.26 -19.40 -18.32
N PHE A 248 -4.92 -19.69 -17.18
CA PHE A 248 -5.36 -18.67 -16.25
C PHE A 248 -4.17 -17.85 -15.71
N LEU A 249 -3.14 -18.53 -15.18
CA LEU A 249 -1.97 -17.85 -14.63
C LEU A 249 -1.19 -17.08 -15.72
N SER A 250 -1.21 -17.56 -16.97
CA SER A 250 -0.59 -16.81 -18.08
C SER A 250 -1.30 -15.49 -18.33
N VAL A 251 -2.63 -15.49 -18.31
CA VAL A 251 -3.42 -14.26 -18.45
C VAL A 251 -3.24 -13.36 -17.22
N ASP A 252 -3.31 -13.93 -16.03
CA ASP A 252 -3.14 -13.20 -14.76
C ASP A 252 -1.79 -12.47 -14.73
N TYR A 253 -0.69 -13.19 -14.92
CA TYR A 253 0.64 -12.57 -14.91
C TYR A 253 0.89 -11.59 -16.06
N ALA A 254 0.28 -11.80 -17.23
CA ALA A 254 0.38 -10.86 -18.33
C ALA A 254 -0.36 -9.55 -18.04
N VAL A 255 -1.55 -9.63 -17.44
CA VAL A 255 -2.34 -8.46 -17.02
C VAL A 255 -1.62 -7.69 -15.92
N GLU A 256 -1.11 -8.41 -14.90
CA GLU A 256 -0.35 -7.79 -13.80
C GLU A 256 0.93 -7.12 -14.30
N ALA A 257 1.68 -7.77 -15.22
CA ALA A 257 2.87 -7.18 -15.81
C ALA A 257 2.55 -5.87 -16.55
N PHE A 258 1.50 -5.87 -17.37
CA PHE A 258 1.06 -4.67 -18.09
C PHE A 258 0.59 -3.57 -17.12
N TYR A 259 -0.15 -3.94 -16.08
CA TYR A 259 -0.62 -3.01 -15.06
C TYR A 259 0.54 -2.36 -14.29
N CYS A 260 1.55 -3.16 -13.88
CA CYS A 260 2.75 -2.67 -13.21
C CYS A 260 3.50 -1.64 -14.07
N GLU A 261 3.75 -1.94 -15.35
CA GLU A 261 4.41 -0.99 -16.28
C GLU A 261 3.62 0.31 -16.44
N LEU A 262 2.28 0.22 -16.51
CA LEU A 262 1.41 1.40 -16.62
C LEU A 262 1.49 2.29 -15.37
N ILE A 263 1.45 1.68 -14.19
CA ILE A 263 1.53 2.41 -12.91
C ILE A 263 2.93 2.98 -12.68
N GLU A 264 3.99 2.24 -13.00
CA GLU A 264 5.37 2.73 -12.93
C GLU A 264 5.54 4.00 -13.77
N LEU A 265 5.07 3.95 -15.02
CA LEU A 265 5.11 5.12 -15.91
C LEU A 265 4.31 6.30 -15.33
N ALA A 266 3.10 6.05 -14.82
CA ALA A 266 2.25 7.09 -14.23
C ALA A 266 2.89 7.70 -12.97
N THR A 267 3.47 6.90 -12.11
CA THR A 267 4.13 7.33 -10.86
C THR A 267 5.35 8.21 -11.17
N HIS A 268 6.20 7.80 -12.10
CA HIS A 268 7.35 8.62 -12.52
C HIS A 268 6.96 9.98 -13.10
N LEU A 269 5.78 10.07 -13.72
CA LEU A 269 5.29 11.33 -14.30
C LEU A 269 4.62 12.26 -13.27
N THR A 270 4.13 11.73 -12.14
CA THR A 270 3.25 12.49 -11.24
C THR A 270 3.79 12.70 -9.83
N PHE A 271 4.38 11.69 -9.20
CA PHE A 271 4.67 11.70 -7.75
C PHE A 271 6.17 11.68 -7.40
N GLY A 272 7.06 11.43 -8.36
CA GLY A 272 8.48 11.24 -8.05
C GLY A 272 8.74 9.95 -7.26
N VAL A 273 9.95 9.82 -6.69
CA VAL A 273 10.35 8.65 -5.91
C VAL A 273 9.81 8.79 -4.48
N ALA A 274 9.09 7.77 -4.01
CA ALA A 274 8.63 7.73 -2.62
C ALA A 274 9.83 7.73 -1.65
N GLY A 275 9.74 8.55 -0.59
CA GLY A 275 10.80 8.59 0.43
C GLY A 275 10.85 7.27 1.19
N THR A 276 12.04 6.71 1.35
CA THR A 276 12.32 5.43 2.04
C THR A 276 12.66 5.61 3.51
N ASP A 277 12.66 6.85 3.99
CA ASP A 277 13.14 7.20 5.31
C ASP A 277 12.12 8.04 6.09
N THR A 278 12.08 7.81 7.40
CA THR A 278 11.29 8.58 8.36
C THR A 278 12.21 9.21 9.40
N TYR A 279 11.96 10.47 9.71
CA TYR A 279 12.65 11.16 10.81
C TYR A 279 11.93 10.91 12.13
N ALA A 280 12.71 10.66 13.18
CA ALA A 280 12.18 10.55 14.53
C ALA A 280 13.06 11.28 15.55
N TRP A 281 12.40 11.82 16.56
CA TRP A 281 13.09 12.30 17.75
C TRP A 281 13.04 11.23 18.82
N ILE A 282 14.21 10.75 19.23
CA ILE A 282 14.37 9.71 20.24
C ILE A 282 15.16 10.22 21.45
N GLU A 283 14.82 9.70 22.63
CA GLU A 283 15.47 9.97 23.90
C GLU A 283 15.92 8.68 24.57
N HIS A 284 16.85 8.78 25.52
CA HIS A 284 17.47 7.65 26.23
C HIS A 284 18.19 6.67 25.29
N ALA A 285 18.70 7.15 24.19
CA ALA A 285 19.40 6.34 23.19
C ALA A 285 20.89 6.31 23.46
N GLY A 286 21.37 5.24 24.08
CA GLY A 286 22.80 4.96 24.27
C GLY A 286 23.46 4.38 23.01
N ASP A 287 24.80 4.25 23.03
CA ASP A 287 25.54 3.65 21.89
C ASP A 287 25.15 2.18 21.61
N SER A 288 24.72 1.44 22.64
CA SER A 288 24.20 0.08 22.47
C SER A 288 22.94 0.02 21.60
N ALA A 289 22.07 1.04 21.69
CA ALA A 289 20.85 1.11 20.90
C ALA A 289 21.16 1.27 19.40
N PHE A 290 22.17 2.08 19.08
CA PHE A 290 22.61 2.27 17.70
C PHE A 290 23.41 1.07 17.17
N ALA A 291 24.22 0.44 18.02
CA ALA A 291 24.97 -0.78 17.64
C ALA A 291 24.01 -1.94 17.28
N ALA A 292 22.89 -2.06 18.00
CA ALA A 292 21.87 -3.07 17.71
C ALA A 292 20.96 -2.71 16.51
N ASN A 293 20.94 -1.43 16.12
CA ASN A 293 20.10 -0.94 15.02
C ASN A 293 20.97 -0.12 14.02
N PRO A 294 21.83 -0.79 13.24
CA PRO A 294 22.79 -0.11 12.35
C PRO A 294 22.13 0.71 11.22
N HIS A 295 20.84 0.45 10.94
CA HIS A 295 20.07 1.20 9.95
C HIS A 295 19.56 2.54 10.48
N VAL A 296 19.61 2.78 11.81
CA VAL A 296 19.23 4.04 12.43
C VAL A 296 20.39 5.02 12.32
N GLN A 297 20.21 6.10 11.58
CA GLN A 297 21.23 7.10 11.33
C GLN A 297 21.05 8.31 12.25
N ARG A 298 22.09 8.69 12.97
CA ARG A 298 22.11 9.93 13.78
C ARG A 298 22.21 11.13 12.84
N VAL A 299 21.21 12.01 12.85
CA VAL A 299 21.23 13.27 12.08
C VAL A 299 21.81 14.39 12.92
N ARG A 300 21.32 14.54 14.16
CA ARG A 300 21.72 15.62 15.07
C ARG A 300 21.49 15.22 16.53
N ALA A 301 22.44 15.56 17.40
CA ALA A 301 22.25 15.50 18.85
C ALA A 301 21.37 16.68 19.30
N LEU A 302 20.34 16.39 20.07
CA LEU A 302 19.43 17.38 20.67
C LEU A 302 19.65 17.52 22.18
N GLY A 303 20.38 16.57 22.76
CA GLY A 303 20.79 16.51 24.17
C GLY A 303 21.82 15.41 24.38
N ARG A 304 22.08 15.04 25.63
CA ARG A 304 23.11 14.03 25.97
C ARG A 304 22.75 12.66 25.37
N ASP A 305 21.51 12.22 25.58
CA ASP A 305 20.99 10.91 25.13
C ASP A 305 19.73 11.11 24.25
N SER A 306 19.64 12.26 23.57
CA SER A 306 18.51 12.69 22.75
C SER A 306 19.00 13.03 21.34
N PHE A 307 18.39 12.42 20.35
CA PHE A 307 18.83 12.52 18.96
C PHE A 307 17.66 12.68 17.99
N LEU A 308 17.89 13.49 16.96
CA LEU A 308 17.15 13.39 15.72
C LEU A 308 17.80 12.28 14.89
N VAL A 309 17.01 11.32 14.47
CA VAL A 309 17.44 10.13 13.72
C VAL A 309 16.64 9.94 12.44
N ILE A 310 17.23 9.23 11.49
CA ILE A 310 16.55 8.67 10.33
C ILE A 310 16.39 7.17 10.58
N ILE A 311 15.18 6.67 10.36
CA ILE A 311 14.81 5.26 10.46
C ILE A 311 14.23 4.84 9.12
N PRO A 312 14.57 3.65 8.56
CA PRO A 312 13.93 3.13 7.37
C PRO A 312 12.41 3.02 7.54
N ARG A 313 11.66 3.31 6.48
CA ARG A 313 10.20 3.25 6.44
C ARG A 313 9.67 1.84 6.15
N TYR A 314 8.36 1.77 6.00
CA TYR A 314 7.61 0.57 5.65
C TYR A 314 7.80 -0.54 6.70
N GLN A 315 7.94 -1.77 6.24
CA GLN A 315 8.06 -2.91 7.15
C GLN A 315 9.31 -2.85 8.06
N GLU A 316 10.39 -2.23 7.61
CA GLU A 316 11.63 -2.07 8.38
C GLU A 316 11.46 -1.20 9.63
N PHE A 317 10.51 -0.24 9.61
CA PHE A 317 10.26 0.65 10.74
C PHE A 317 9.78 -0.12 11.97
N THR A 318 8.84 -1.05 11.79
CA THR A 318 8.23 -1.81 12.89
C THR A 318 9.25 -2.58 13.74
N PRO A 319 10.09 -3.49 13.19
CA PRO A 319 11.08 -4.21 13.98
C PRO A 319 12.15 -3.27 14.57
N THR A 320 12.50 -2.19 13.87
CA THR A 320 13.46 -1.19 14.38
C THR A 320 12.89 -0.46 15.58
N ALA A 321 11.65 0.02 15.52
CA ALA A 321 10.98 0.69 16.64
C ALA A 321 10.80 -0.25 17.84
N MET A 322 10.45 -1.52 17.60
CA MET A 322 10.38 -2.54 18.64
C MET A 322 11.74 -2.80 19.29
N SER A 323 12.82 -2.88 18.51
CA SER A 323 14.19 -3.05 19.01
C SER A 323 14.64 -1.87 19.87
N LEU A 324 14.42 -0.64 19.42
CA LEU A 324 14.72 0.58 20.14
C LEU A 324 13.93 0.64 21.48
N ALA A 325 12.61 0.40 21.43
CA ALA A 325 11.76 0.38 22.63
C ALA A 325 12.22 -0.68 23.65
N HIS A 326 12.64 -1.86 23.16
CA HIS A 326 13.19 -2.92 24.04
C HIS A 326 14.45 -2.50 24.78
N GLN A 327 15.23 -1.59 24.22
CA GLN A 327 16.43 -1.03 24.82
C GLN A 327 16.16 0.20 25.69
N GLY A 328 14.89 0.53 25.93
CA GLY A 328 14.47 1.66 26.76
C GLY A 328 14.48 3.00 26.03
N VAL A 329 14.68 3.02 24.72
CA VAL A 329 14.60 4.22 23.92
C VAL A 329 13.14 4.69 23.86
N ARG A 330 12.93 5.99 24.08
CA ARG A 330 11.64 6.63 24.02
C ARG A 330 11.53 7.45 22.74
N PHE A 331 10.43 7.29 22.02
CA PHE A 331 10.07 8.20 20.93
C PHE A 331 9.38 9.43 21.52
N THR A 332 9.87 10.61 21.15
CA THR A 332 9.22 11.88 21.48
C THR A 332 8.34 12.34 20.35
N ASP A 333 8.75 12.00 19.12
CA ASP A 333 8.15 12.43 17.88
C ASP A 333 8.53 11.46 16.74
N ILE A 334 7.60 11.19 15.84
CA ILE A 334 7.82 10.44 14.61
C ILE A 334 7.21 11.26 13.48
N ALA A 335 8.04 11.68 12.51
CA ALA A 335 7.63 12.49 11.36
C ALA A 335 6.87 13.80 11.72
N GLY A 336 7.08 14.33 12.92
CA GLY A 336 6.35 15.52 13.42
C GLY A 336 5.02 15.20 14.11
N ASN A 337 4.63 13.93 14.20
CA ASN A 337 3.32 13.49 14.70
C ASN A 337 3.34 13.26 16.22
N GLU A 338 2.20 13.54 16.86
CA GLU A 338 1.98 13.29 18.29
C GLU A 338 1.35 11.92 18.56
N ASP A 339 0.51 11.46 17.63
CA ASP A 339 -0.16 10.17 17.65
C ASP A 339 0.36 9.28 16.52
N ILE A 340 0.34 7.98 16.74
CA ILE A 340 0.71 6.97 15.75
C ILE A 340 -0.30 5.82 15.79
N VAL A 341 -0.59 5.27 14.62
CA VAL A 341 -1.42 4.07 14.49
C VAL A 341 -0.54 2.83 14.57
N VAL A 342 -1.04 1.80 15.24
CA VAL A 342 -0.39 0.49 15.38
C VAL A 342 -1.41 -0.60 15.10
N SER A 343 -1.10 -1.58 14.27
CA SER A 343 -1.89 -2.80 14.12
C SER A 343 -1.26 -3.97 14.88
N VAL A 344 -2.13 -4.75 15.54
CA VAL A 344 -1.77 -5.86 16.40
C VAL A 344 -2.62 -7.06 16.06
N LEU A 345 -2.01 -8.22 15.91
CA LEU A 345 -2.72 -9.49 15.82
C LEU A 345 -2.99 -10.03 17.23
N ALA A 346 -4.24 -10.29 17.53
CA ALA A 346 -4.69 -10.76 18.84
C ALA A 346 -5.66 -11.95 18.68
N PRO A 347 -5.68 -12.89 19.64
CA PRO A 347 -6.76 -13.86 19.70
C PRO A 347 -8.13 -13.15 19.76
N ARG A 348 -9.13 -13.63 19.03
CA ARG A 348 -10.48 -13.03 19.02
C ARG A 348 -11.13 -12.94 20.42
N SER A 349 -10.68 -13.76 21.37
CA SER A 349 -11.12 -13.71 22.75
C SER A 349 -10.42 -12.64 23.60
N PHE A 350 -9.45 -11.91 23.01
CA PHE A 350 -8.69 -10.91 23.75
C PHE A 350 -9.54 -9.67 24.02
N ALA A 351 -9.70 -9.35 25.31
CA ALA A 351 -10.34 -8.09 25.73
C ALA A 351 -9.27 -7.03 25.93
N TRP A 352 -9.41 -5.89 25.23
CA TRP A 352 -8.47 -4.80 25.35
C TRP A 352 -8.57 -4.13 26.72
N ASP A 353 -7.52 -4.23 27.51
CA ASP A 353 -7.39 -3.69 28.87
C ASP A 353 -6.09 -2.88 29.08
N LEU A 354 -5.45 -2.45 27.99
CA LEU A 354 -4.21 -1.68 28.05
C LEU A 354 -4.50 -0.18 28.00
N ASP A 355 -3.93 0.57 28.95
CA ASP A 355 -4.10 2.02 29.07
C ASP A 355 -3.27 2.81 28.06
N GLN A 356 -2.22 2.20 27.47
CA GLN A 356 -1.24 2.88 26.62
C GLN A 356 -1.66 3.05 25.17
N GLY A 357 -2.76 2.42 24.76
CA GLY A 357 -3.27 2.50 23.39
C GLY A 357 -4.79 2.45 23.36
N LYS A 358 -5.40 3.24 22.50
CA LYS A 358 -6.85 3.30 22.31
C LYS A 358 -7.25 2.49 21.09
N PRO A 359 -8.05 1.42 21.21
CA PRO A 359 -8.60 0.73 20.06
C PRO A 359 -9.47 1.67 19.21
N LEU A 360 -9.24 1.66 17.93
CA LEU A 360 -9.99 2.42 16.93
C LEU A 360 -11.06 1.54 16.29
N PHE A 361 -10.66 0.40 15.80
CA PHE A 361 -11.51 -0.64 15.23
C PHE A 361 -10.77 -1.97 15.20
N ALA A 362 -11.50 -3.06 14.95
CA ALA A 362 -10.95 -4.37 14.70
C ALA A 362 -11.41 -4.90 13.34
N ALA A 363 -10.59 -5.75 12.72
CA ALA A 363 -10.85 -6.42 11.46
C ALA A 363 -10.53 -7.92 11.58
N ASP A 364 -11.34 -8.77 10.95
CA ASP A 364 -11.10 -10.21 10.92
C ASP A 364 -9.84 -10.54 10.11
N VAL A 365 -9.06 -11.51 10.54
CA VAL A 365 -8.10 -12.19 9.68
C VAL A 365 -8.87 -13.29 8.93
N LEU A 366 -9.21 -13.03 7.67
CA LEU A 366 -10.17 -13.86 6.91
C LEU A 366 -9.74 -15.31 6.74
N THR A 367 -8.46 -15.58 6.78
CA THR A 367 -7.85 -16.91 6.64
C THR A 367 -7.59 -17.60 7.99
N ASN A 368 -7.75 -16.86 9.09
CA ASN A 368 -7.60 -17.38 10.44
C ASN A 368 -8.68 -16.82 11.38
N PRO A 369 -9.84 -17.46 11.49
CA PRO A 369 -10.97 -16.94 12.29
C PRO A 369 -10.72 -16.90 13.81
N GLN A 370 -9.62 -17.45 14.30
CA GLN A 370 -9.24 -17.38 15.72
C GLN A 370 -8.49 -16.08 16.07
N VAL A 371 -8.07 -15.33 15.06
CA VAL A 371 -7.27 -14.10 15.20
C VAL A 371 -8.05 -12.93 14.63
N GLU A 372 -7.91 -11.78 15.25
CA GLU A 372 -8.36 -10.48 14.73
C GLU A 372 -7.21 -9.48 14.71
N ARG A 373 -7.30 -8.53 13.81
CA ARG A 373 -6.40 -7.39 13.69
C ARG A 373 -7.01 -6.22 14.44
N ILE A 374 -6.41 -5.82 15.54
CA ILE A 374 -6.84 -4.65 16.33
C ILE A 374 -6.00 -3.45 15.90
N VAL A 375 -6.65 -2.39 15.48
CA VAL A 375 -6.01 -1.13 15.09
C VAL A 375 -6.12 -0.14 16.24
N LEU A 376 -4.98 0.39 16.65
CA LEU A 376 -4.83 1.22 17.84
C LEU A 376 -4.31 2.60 17.47
N GLN A 377 -4.72 3.61 18.22
CA GLN A 377 -4.05 4.91 18.32
C GLN A 377 -3.23 4.95 19.62
N ALA A 378 -1.99 5.38 19.53
CA ALA A 378 -1.15 5.61 20.69
C ALA A 378 -0.43 6.96 20.59
N PRO A 379 -0.31 7.73 21.69
CA PRO A 379 0.61 8.86 21.73
C PRO A 379 2.03 8.38 21.47
N VAL A 380 2.77 9.03 20.58
CA VAL A 380 4.16 8.65 20.25
C VAL A 380 5.05 8.54 21.49
N PRO A 381 4.96 9.45 22.50
CA PRO A 381 5.73 9.30 23.73
C PRO A 381 5.41 8.05 24.55
N SER A 382 4.25 7.45 24.35
CA SER A 382 3.80 6.22 25.04
C SER A 382 4.08 4.95 24.23
N LEU A 383 4.56 5.07 22.98
CA LEU A 383 4.77 3.93 22.09
C LEU A 383 5.67 2.85 22.72
N HIS A 384 6.80 3.24 23.33
CA HIS A 384 7.73 2.30 23.96
C HIS A 384 7.08 1.49 25.09
N THR A 385 6.18 2.10 25.89
CA THR A 385 5.46 1.40 26.95
C THR A 385 4.37 0.49 26.40
N LEU A 386 3.67 0.92 25.32
CA LEU A 386 2.71 0.10 24.59
C LEU A 386 3.39 -1.16 24.02
N LEU A 387 4.49 -1.00 23.27
CA LEU A 387 5.21 -2.13 22.68
C LEU A 387 5.69 -3.13 23.73
N ALA A 388 6.17 -2.64 24.89
CA ALA A 388 6.55 -3.49 26.01
C ALA A 388 5.34 -4.21 26.63
N ALA A 389 4.17 -3.57 26.70
CA ALA A 389 2.96 -4.18 27.22
C ALA A 389 2.41 -5.25 26.27
N LEU A 390 2.36 -4.98 24.98
CA LEU A 390 1.95 -5.94 23.94
C LEU A 390 2.80 -7.22 23.97
N ARG A 391 4.11 -7.05 24.04
CA ARG A 391 5.04 -8.17 24.15
C ARG A 391 4.80 -9.02 25.41
N ARG A 392 4.58 -8.38 26.58
CA ARG A 392 4.28 -9.12 27.84
C ARG A 392 2.98 -9.92 27.76
N ARG A 393 2.02 -9.47 26.94
CA ARG A 393 0.75 -10.19 26.70
C ARG A 393 0.86 -11.23 25.59
N GLY A 394 2.03 -11.37 24.95
CA GLY A 394 2.23 -12.28 23.81
C GLY A 394 1.48 -11.87 22.54
N LEU A 395 1.14 -10.58 22.41
CA LEU A 395 0.49 -10.04 21.21
C LEU A 395 1.54 -9.68 20.16
N GLU A 396 1.23 -9.97 18.91
CA GLU A 396 2.09 -9.68 17.78
C GLU A 396 1.79 -8.29 17.24
N VAL A 397 2.81 -7.42 17.23
CA VAL A 397 2.74 -6.13 16.53
C VAL A 397 2.95 -6.38 15.05
N GLU A 398 1.90 -6.19 14.26
CA GLU A 398 1.93 -6.42 12.82
C GLU A 398 2.57 -5.24 12.08
N HIS A 399 2.18 -4.00 12.44
CA HIS A 399 2.73 -2.81 11.83
C HIS A 399 2.60 -1.56 12.71
N ILE A 400 3.58 -0.67 12.59
CA ILE A 400 3.57 0.69 13.16
C ILE A 400 3.58 1.66 11.97
N TYR A 401 2.52 2.46 11.84
CA TYR A 401 2.29 3.34 10.70
C TYR A 401 3.10 4.64 10.83
N ASP A 402 4.29 4.64 10.31
CA ASP A 402 5.39 5.61 10.48
C ASP A 402 5.25 6.89 9.64
N TYR A 403 4.04 7.32 9.41
CA TYR A 403 3.70 8.50 8.63
C TYR A 403 3.58 9.76 9.48
#